data_efbd87ce3011cb773ed870abb60be6f2
#
_entry.id   efbd87ce3011cb773ed870abb60be6f2
#
_cell.length_a   1.000
_cell.length_b   1.000
_cell.length_c   1.000
_cell.angle_alpha   90.00
_cell.angle_beta   90.00
_cell.angle_gamma   90.00
#
_symmetry.space_group_name_H-M   'P 1'
#
loop_
_entity.id
_entity.type
_entity.pdbx_description
1 polymer ?
#
loop_
_entity_poly.entity_id
_entity_poly.type
_entity_poly.pdbx_seq_one_letter_code
_entity_poly.pdbx_strand_id
1 'polypeptide(L)'
;MSWRKDERRAERGYHHGNLKEALLQAALDLIAQKGAAGFTFADAARMAGVSPAAPYRHFRDRDELLASIAQRGFEQFEALLTQAWDDGRPDTVTAFERVGKAYLRFAREEPSFYSAMFESGLPADANPTLQAASERAFAIIRAAAERLAAMAPPGMPRPPAMMMALHIWSMAHGVASLFGRGDAARRKLPMSPEDLLEAEVLIYLRGLGFPTDRRPEPKPAGPPPVPPSGAPPSGPWGTPK
;
A
#
# COMPACT_ATOMS: atom_id res chain seq x y z
N MET A 1 11.32 49.94 15.02
CA MET A 1 11.68 48.53 15.38
C MET A 1 10.42 47.77 15.81
N SER A 2 9.41 47.59 14.93
CA SER A 2 8.12 46.92 15.28
C SER A 2 7.66 45.84 14.30
N TRP A 3 8.34 45.62 13.18
CA TRP A 3 7.88 44.74 12.10
C TRP A 3 8.16 43.24 12.30
N ARG A 4 9.09 42.84 13.20
CA ARG A 4 9.43 41.42 13.41
C ARG A 4 8.55 40.67 14.43
N LYS A 5 7.61 41.39 15.09
CA LYS A 5 6.70 40.76 16.09
C LYS A 5 5.41 40.27 15.46
N ASP A 6 4.99 40.85 14.32
CA ASP A 6 3.74 40.48 13.66
C ASP A 6 3.86 39.25 12.75
N GLU A 7 5.01 39.01 12.12
CA GLU A 7 5.23 37.81 11.30
C GLU A 7 5.18 36.53 12.13
N ARG A 8 5.77 36.53 13.34
CA ARG A 8 5.72 35.38 14.26
C ARG A 8 4.35 35.15 14.88
N ARG A 9 3.45 36.12 14.80
CA ARG A 9 2.07 35.97 15.27
C ARG A 9 1.14 35.45 14.16
N ALA A 10 1.44 35.74 12.92
CA ALA A 10 0.74 35.23 11.76
C ALA A 10 1.02 33.72 11.53
N GLU A 11 2.28 33.29 11.67
CA GLU A 11 2.64 31.87 11.59
C GLU A 11 2.02 31.02 12.72
N ARG A 12 1.85 31.57 13.94
CA ARG A 12 1.16 30.88 15.03
C ARG A 12 -0.37 30.81 14.88
N GLY A 13 -0.96 31.68 14.05
CA GLY A 13 -2.42 31.69 13.82
C GLY A 13 -2.91 30.63 12.82
N TYR A 14 -2.04 30.12 11.96
CA TYR A 14 -2.43 29.17 10.91
C TYR A 14 -2.60 27.72 11.43
N HIS A 15 -1.99 27.38 12.59
CA HIS A 15 -2.05 26.02 13.15
C HIS A 15 -3.23 25.75 14.10
N HIS A 16 -3.98 26.77 14.54
CA HIS A 16 -5.11 26.56 15.48
C HIS A 16 -6.39 26.06 14.80
N GLY A 17 -6.50 26.13 13.45
CA GLY A 17 -7.70 25.68 12.73
C GLY A 17 -7.75 24.18 12.45
N ASN A 18 -6.63 23.44 12.54
CA ASN A 18 -6.58 22.02 12.22
C ASN A 18 -5.67 21.21 13.12
N LEU A 19 -5.81 21.39 14.46
CA LEU A 19 -5.00 20.64 15.45
C LEU A 19 -5.18 19.14 15.31
N LYS A 20 -6.37 18.66 14.94
CA LYS A 20 -6.62 17.23 14.72
C LYS A 20 -5.69 16.68 13.63
N GLU A 21 -5.57 17.39 12.50
CA GLU A 21 -4.73 16.98 11.39
C GLU A 21 -3.23 17.07 11.74
N ALA A 22 -2.82 18.12 12.45
CA ALA A 22 -1.44 18.25 12.92
C ALA A 22 -1.03 17.11 13.87
N LEU A 23 -1.95 16.64 14.72
CA LEU A 23 -1.71 15.49 15.61
C LEU A 23 -1.62 14.18 14.83
N LEU A 24 -2.46 13.98 13.82
CA LEU A 24 -2.42 12.80 12.95
C LEU A 24 -1.10 12.75 12.17
N GLN A 25 -0.65 13.89 11.60
CA GLN A 25 0.62 13.95 10.90
C GLN A 25 1.80 13.71 11.84
N ALA A 26 1.81 14.34 13.02
CA ALA A 26 2.84 14.13 14.03
C ALA A 26 2.93 12.65 14.47
N ALA A 27 1.78 11.99 14.60
CA ALA A 27 1.76 10.57 14.94
C ALA A 27 2.27 9.69 13.79
N LEU A 28 1.94 9.99 12.52
CA LEU A 28 2.50 9.30 11.34
C LEU A 28 4.03 9.42 11.29
N ASP A 29 4.58 10.61 11.55
CA ASP A 29 6.03 10.84 11.59
C ASP A 29 6.69 10.05 12.74
N LEU A 30 6.03 9.95 13.89
CA LEU A 30 6.50 9.15 15.03
C LEU A 30 6.45 7.65 14.74
N ILE A 31 5.40 7.18 14.06
CA ILE A 31 5.28 5.79 13.62
C ILE A 31 6.40 5.44 12.64
N ALA A 32 6.72 6.33 11.70
CA ALA A 32 7.84 6.14 10.77
C ALA A 32 9.18 5.96 11.51
N GLN A 33 9.40 6.72 12.59
CA GLN A 33 10.66 6.71 13.35
C GLN A 33 10.76 5.56 14.35
N LYS A 34 9.67 5.21 15.04
CA LYS A 34 9.67 4.35 16.23
C LYS A 34 8.73 3.13 16.11
N GLY A 35 7.96 3.03 15.02
CA GLY A 35 6.87 2.08 14.88
C GLY A 35 5.62 2.46 15.66
N ALA A 36 4.49 1.80 15.33
CA ALA A 36 3.18 2.13 15.91
C ALA A 36 3.13 1.97 17.44
N ALA A 37 3.91 1.07 18.02
CA ALA A 37 3.98 0.87 19.47
C ALA A 37 4.94 1.84 20.18
N GLY A 38 5.84 2.54 19.45
CA GLY A 38 7.01 3.20 20.00
C GLY A 38 6.83 4.66 20.40
N PHE A 39 5.63 5.25 20.37
CA PHE A 39 5.41 6.65 20.72
C PHE A 39 4.31 6.82 21.78
N THR A 40 4.36 7.94 22.49
CA THR A 40 3.34 8.33 23.48
C THR A 40 2.46 9.46 22.97
N PHE A 41 1.31 9.63 23.59
CA PHE A 41 0.40 10.74 23.26
C PHE A 41 1.05 12.12 23.53
N ALA A 42 1.91 12.21 24.56
CA ALA A 42 2.71 13.40 24.83
C ALA A 42 3.78 13.67 23.74
N ASP A 43 4.35 12.61 23.13
CA ASP A 43 5.26 12.76 22.00
C ASP A 43 4.56 13.38 20.79
N ALA A 44 3.32 12.94 20.48
CA ALA A 44 2.52 13.51 19.40
C ALA A 44 2.21 14.99 19.66
N ALA A 45 1.80 15.35 20.88
CA ALA A 45 1.58 16.75 21.26
C ALA A 45 2.82 17.61 21.08
N ARG A 46 3.97 17.13 21.57
CA ARG A 46 5.26 17.84 21.46
C ARG A 46 5.67 18.02 20.00
N MET A 47 5.53 17.00 19.16
CA MET A 47 5.86 17.06 17.75
C MET A 47 4.92 17.99 16.99
N ALA A 48 3.62 18.03 17.34
CA ALA A 48 2.65 18.98 16.80
C ALA A 48 2.83 20.41 17.34
N GLY A 49 3.79 20.66 18.25
CA GLY A 49 4.08 22.00 18.80
C GLY A 49 3.00 22.54 19.74
N VAL A 50 2.24 21.65 20.41
CA VAL A 50 1.16 22.04 21.33
C VAL A 50 1.40 21.56 22.76
N SER A 51 0.61 22.09 23.69
CA SER A 51 0.69 21.66 25.10
C SER A 51 0.21 20.20 25.24
N PRO A 52 0.72 19.44 26.23
CA PRO A 52 0.30 18.06 26.48
C PRO A 52 -1.21 17.86 26.68
N ALA A 53 -1.92 18.91 27.10
CA ALA A 53 -3.37 18.87 27.33
C ALA A 53 -4.18 19.14 26.03
N ALA A 54 -3.57 19.72 24.99
CA ALA A 54 -4.31 20.10 23.78
C ALA A 54 -4.88 18.91 22.98
N PRO A 55 -4.18 17.76 22.86
CA PRO A 55 -4.70 16.61 22.14
C PRO A 55 -6.01 16.05 22.70
N TYR A 56 -6.25 16.13 24.02
CA TYR A 56 -7.44 15.62 24.68
C TYR A 56 -8.75 16.30 24.24
N ARG A 57 -8.66 17.41 23.49
CA ARG A 57 -9.82 18.04 22.86
C ARG A 57 -10.30 17.30 21.60
N HIS A 58 -9.47 16.44 21.02
CA HIS A 58 -9.72 15.76 19.74
C HIS A 58 -9.71 14.25 19.86
N PHE A 59 -8.93 13.71 20.76
CA PHE A 59 -8.76 12.29 20.99
C PHE A 59 -8.72 12.02 22.49
N ARG A 60 -9.45 11.02 22.95
CA ARG A 60 -9.48 10.60 24.36
C ARG A 60 -8.11 10.14 24.84
N ASP A 61 -7.42 9.39 23.99
CA ASP A 61 -6.13 8.77 24.30
C ASP A 61 -5.33 8.48 23.01
N ARG A 62 -4.15 7.86 23.18
CA ARG A 62 -3.27 7.44 22.10
C ARG A 62 -3.95 6.43 21.15
N ASP A 63 -4.73 5.52 21.71
CA ASP A 63 -5.33 4.45 20.93
C ASP A 63 -6.45 4.97 20.02
N GLU A 64 -7.19 5.98 20.42
CA GLU A 64 -8.15 6.67 19.55
C GLU A 64 -7.43 7.44 18.42
N LEU A 65 -6.28 8.06 18.68
CA LEU A 65 -5.44 8.68 17.65
C LEU A 65 -4.93 7.62 16.66
N LEU A 66 -4.41 6.48 17.16
CA LEU A 66 -3.97 5.37 16.31
C LEU A 66 -5.12 4.76 15.50
N ALA A 67 -6.29 4.57 16.12
CA ALA A 67 -7.48 4.05 15.43
C ALA A 67 -7.90 4.97 14.28
N SER A 68 -7.80 6.30 14.47
CA SER A 68 -8.08 7.26 13.40
C SER A 68 -7.05 7.19 12.25
N ILE A 69 -5.78 6.92 12.55
CA ILE A 69 -4.74 6.69 11.54
C ILE A 69 -4.99 5.38 10.81
N ALA A 70 -5.25 4.30 11.54
CA ALA A 70 -5.53 2.99 10.97
C ALA A 70 -6.76 3.02 10.06
N GLN A 71 -7.84 3.73 10.48
CA GLN A 71 -9.03 3.93 9.66
C GLN A 71 -8.68 4.60 8.33
N ARG A 72 -7.94 5.72 8.33
CA ARG A 72 -7.50 6.40 7.10
C ARG A 72 -6.62 5.49 6.23
N GLY A 73 -5.76 4.69 6.84
CA GLY A 73 -4.95 3.69 6.15
C GLY A 73 -5.82 2.67 5.43
N PHE A 74 -6.84 2.11 6.08
CA PHE A 74 -7.78 1.19 5.45
C PHE A 74 -8.61 1.85 4.34
N GLU A 75 -9.02 3.11 4.47
CA GLU A 75 -9.74 3.85 3.43
C GLU A 75 -8.87 4.05 2.17
N GLN A 76 -7.60 4.41 2.34
CA GLN A 76 -6.64 4.52 1.22
C GLN A 76 -6.36 3.15 0.60
N PHE A 77 -6.19 2.14 1.43
CA PHE A 77 -5.95 0.77 1.00
C PHE A 77 -7.14 0.20 0.22
N GLU A 78 -8.38 0.41 0.70
CA GLU A 78 -9.61 0.07 -0.01
C GLU A 78 -9.65 0.70 -1.41
N ALA A 79 -9.39 2.00 -1.51
CA ALA A 79 -9.38 2.71 -2.79
C ALA A 79 -8.33 2.12 -3.77
N LEU A 80 -7.12 1.84 -3.26
CA LEU A 80 -6.04 1.25 -4.04
C LEU A 80 -6.37 -0.16 -4.54
N LEU A 81 -6.91 -1.02 -3.66
CA LEU A 81 -7.31 -2.38 -4.02
C LEU A 81 -8.48 -2.38 -4.99
N THR A 82 -9.47 -1.49 -4.81
CA THR A 82 -10.60 -1.33 -5.72
C THR A 82 -10.13 -0.97 -7.12
N GLN A 83 -9.22 0.00 -7.24
CA GLN A 83 -8.63 0.38 -8.52
C GLN A 83 -7.85 -0.78 -9.15
N ALA A 84 -7.09 -1.52 -8.36
CA ALA A 84 -6.32 -2.66 -8.86
C ALA A 84 -7.21 -3.81 -9.31
N TRP A 85 -8.30 -4.09 -8.60
CA TRP A 85 -9.26 -5.12 -8.91
C TRP A 85 -10.04 -4.82 -10.19
N ASP A 86 -10.46 -3.56 -10.39
CA ASP A 86 -11.17 -3.08 -11.58
C ASP A 86 -12.30 -4.04 -12.05
N ASP A 87 -13.12 -4.47 -11.10
CA ASP A 87 -14.18 -5.46 -11.33
C ASP A 87 -13.72 -6.75 -12.05
N GLY A 88 -12.49 -7.17 -11.82
CA GLY A 88 -11.92 -8.39 -12.41
C GLY A 88 -11.52 -8.27 -13.87
N ARG A 89 -11.34 -7.05 -14.41
CA ARG A 89 -10.92 -6.81 -15.79
C ARG A 89 -9.40 -6.77 -15.94
N PRO A 90 -8.79 -7.14 -17.08
CA PRO A 90 -9.43 -7.73 -18.28
C PRO A 90 -9.87 -9.17 -18.07
N ASP A 91 -9.28 -9.87 -17.11
CA ASP A 91 -9.65 -11.20 -16.64
C ASP A 91 -9.37 -11.33 -15.15
N THR A 92 -10.06 -12.25 -14.48
CA THR A 92 -10.03 -12.42 -13.02
C THR A 92 -8.62 -12.68 -12.48
N VAL A 93 -7.79 -13.47 -13.17
CA VAL A 93 -6.46 -13.83 -12.69
C VAL A 93 -5.50 -12.63 -12.79
N THR A 94 -5.53 -11.91 -13.93
CA THR A 94 -4.74 -10.66 -14.09
C THR A 94 -5.13 -9.59 -13.07
N ALA A 95 -6.43 -9.40 -12.86
CA ALA A 95 -6.92 -8.47 -11.86
C ALA A 95 -6.48 -8.86 -10.45
N PHE A 96 -6.51 -10.15 -10.15
CA PHE A 96 -6.08 -10.69 -8.88
C PHE A 96 -4.57 -10.46 -8.62
N GLU A 97 -3.71 -10.69 -9.61
CA GLU A 97 -2.28 -10.38 -9.53
C GLU A 97 -2.02 -8.89 -9.26
N ARG A 98 -2.81 -8.00 -9.89
CA ARG A 98 -2.73 -6.55 -9.63
C ARG A 98 -3.10 -6.20 -8.20
N VAL A 99 -4.10 -6.86 -7.62
CA VAL A 99 -4.47 -6.68 -6.20
C VAL A 99 -3.30 -7.04 -5.30
N GLY A 100 -2.62 -8.18 -5.54
CA GLY A 100 -1.43 -8.56 -4.79
C GLY A 100 -0.29 -7.53 -4.90
N LYS A 101 0.01 -7.07 -6.12
CA LYS A 101 1.03 -6.02 -6.36
C LYS A 101 0.64 -4.68 -5.68
N ALA A 102 -0.65 -4.33 -5.70
CA ALA A 102 -1.15 -3.14 -5.02
C ALA A 102 -1.00 -3.25 -3.49
N TYR A 103 -1.23 -4.43 -2.93
CA TYR A 103 -0.97 -4.71 -1.50
C TYR A 103 0.49 -4.41 -1.12
N LEU A 104 1.44 -5.01 -1.85
CA LEU A 104 2.87 -4.81 -1.59
C LEU A 104 3.30 -3.35 -1.79
N ARG A 105 2.75 -2.70 -2.82
CA ARG A 105 2.99 -1.28 -3.08
C ARG A 105 2.55 -0.42 -1.91
N PHE A 106 1.34 -0.64 -1.37
CA PHE A 106 0.84 0.10 -0.21
C PHE A 106 1.75 -0.06 1.01
N ALA A 107 2.15 -1.29 1.32
CA ALA A 107 3.04 -1.56 2.45
C ALA A 107 4.39 -0.84 2.33
N ARG A 108 4.90 -0.68 1.10
CA ARG A 108 6.17 -0.01 0.80
C ARG A 108 6.05 1.51 0.78
N GLU A 109 4.98 2.05 0.17
CA GLU A 109 4.81 3.50 -0.04
C GLU A 109 4.19 4.18 1.17
N GLU A 110 3.35 3.45 1.93
CA GLU A 110 2.63 3.94 3.10
C GLU A 110 2.96 3.16 4.39
N PRO A 111 4.26 3.02 4.76
CA PRO A 111 4.67 2.14 5.85
C PRO A 111 4.13 2.56 7.22
N SER A 112 3.89 3.86 7.45
CA SER A 112 3.31 4.36 8.70
C SER A 112 1.84 3.96 8.83
N PHE A 113 1.06 4.06 7.76
CA PHE A 113 -0.31 3.58 7.74
C PHE A 113 -0.35 2.06 7.88
N TYR A 114 0.48 1.33 7.14
CA TYR A 114 0.58 -0.13 7.25
C TYR A 114 0.88 -0.58 8.69
N SER A 115 1.84 0.08 9.34
CA SER A 115 2.18 -0.21 10.74
C SER A 115 1.02 0.11 11.71
N ALA A 116 0.30 1.21 11.50
CA ALA A 116 -0.88 1.53 12.31
C ALA A 116 -2.01 0.51 12.13
N MET A 117 -2.25 0.04 10.89
CA MET A 117 -3.29 -0.93 10.55
C MET A 117 -3.03 -2.33 11.12
N PHE A 118 -1.79 -2.82 11.03
CA PHE A 118 -1.49 -4.24 11.25
C PHE A 118 -0.51 -4.52 12.39
N GLU A 119 0.22 -3.52 12.89
CA GLU A 119 1.29 -3.73 13.88
C GLU A 119 1.09 -2.89 15.16
N SER A 120 -0.01 -2.15 15.25
CA SER A 120 -0.31 -1.29 16.40
C SER A 120 -0.76 -2.06 17.64
N GLY A 121 -1.20 -3.32 17.46
CA GLY A 121 -1.84 -4.11 18.50
C GLY A 121 -3.29 -3.71 18.79
N LEU A 122 -3.84 -2.72 18.07
CA LEU A 122 -5.25 -2.38 18.18
C LEU A 122 -6.10 -3.45 17.50
N PRO A 123 -7.18 -3.93 18.16
CA PRO A 123 -8.13 -4.79 17.48
C PRO A 123 -8.88 -4.00 16.39
N ALA A 124 -9.19 -4.67 15.26
CA ALA A 124 -9.89 -4.03 14.14
C ALA A 124 -11.28 -3.49 14.53
N ASP A 125 -11.88 -4.04 15.57
CA ASP A 125 -13.16 -3.63 16.15
C ASP A 125 -13.02 -2.62 17.30
N ALA A 126 -11.84 -2.00 17.46
CA ALA A 126 -11.61 -0.98 18.51
C ALA A 126 -12.64 0.16 18.49
N ASN A 127 -13.17 0.49 17.31
CA ASN A 127 -14.36 1.32 17.15
C ASN A 127 -15.12 0.98 15.85
N PRO A 128 -16.41 1.33 15.74
CA PRO A 128 -17.23 0.97 14.58
C PRO A 128 -16.74 1.52 13.24
N THR A 129 -16.10 2.70 13.23
CA THR A 129 -15.61 3.32 11.98
C THR A 129 -14.34 2.62 11.46
N LEU A 130 -13.42 2.25 12.36
CA LEU A 130 -12.25 1.44 12.01
C LEU A 130 -12.68 0.05 11.52
N GLN A 131 -13.61 -0.60 12.23
CA GLN A 131 -14.15 -1.89 11.82
C GLN A 131 -14.74 -1.82 10.42
N ALA A 132 -15.63 -0.87 10.14
CA ALA A 132 -16.25 -0.71 8.83
C ALA A 132 -15.21 -0.47 7.72
N ALA A 133 -14.17 0.33 7.96
CA ALA A 133 -13.11 0.57 6.99
C ALA A 133 -12.28 -0.70 6.71
N SER A 134 -11.91 -1.45 7.74
CA SER A 134 -11.17 -2.70 7.58
C SER A 134 -12.00 -3.78 6.85
N GLU A 135 -13.29 -3.89 7.15
CA GLU A 135 -14.21 -4.82 6.49
C GLU A 135 -14.39 -4.49 5.00
N ARG A 136 -14.51 -3.20 4.62
CA ARG A 136 -14.60 -2.80 3.22
C ARG A 136 -13.32 -3.12 2.45
N ALA A 137 -12.16 -2.83 3.02
CA ALA A 137 -10.87 -3.16 2.39
C ALA A 137 -10.73 -4.69 2.19
N PHE A 138 -11.08 -5.49 3.20
CA PHE A 138 -11.03 -6.96 3.08
C PHE A 138 -12.07 -7.52 2.10
N ALA A 139 -13.21 -6.84 1.93
CA ALA A 139 -14.26 -7.26 1.00
C ALA A 139 -13.76 -7.33 -0.46
N ILE A 140 -12.79 -6.51 -0.86
CA ILE A 140 -12.19 -6.57 -2.20
C ILE A 140 -11.46 -7.90 -2.42
N ILE A 141 -10.64 -8.31 -1.45
CA ILE A 141 -9.89 -9.58 -1.50
C ILE A 141 -10.87 -10.77 -1.51
N ARG A 142 -11.94 -10.69 -0.71
CA ARG A 142 -12.98 -11.70 -0.67
C ARG A 142 -13.74 -11.81 -1.99
N ALA A 143 -14.14 -10.69 -2.60
CA ALA A 143 -14.80 -10.67 -3.90
C ALA A 143 -13.92 -11.28 -5.01
N ALA A 144 -12.63 -10.98 -4.99
CA ALA A 144 -11.66 -11.58 -5.90
C ALA A 144 -11.56 -13.10 -5.71
N ALA A 145 -11.49 -13.57 -4.45
CA ALA A 145 -11.48 -14.98 -4.12
C ALA A 145 -12.78 -15.70 -4.51
N GLU A 146 -13.94 -15.08 -4.32
CA GLU A 146 -15.25 -15.59 -4.75
C GLU A 146 -15.30 -15.81 -6.28
N ARG A 147 -14.80 -14.86 -7.07
CA ARG A 147 -14.70 -14.99 -8.52
C ARG A 147 -13.75 -16.10 -8.94
N LEU A 148 -12.57 -16.18 -8.32
CA LEU A 148 -11.64 -17.29 -8.57
C LEU A 148 -12.27 -18.63 -8.24
N ALA A 149 -12.90 -18.78 -7.07
CA ALA A 149 -13.57 -20.02 -6.66
C ALA A 149 -14.67 -20.45 -7.67
N ALA A 150 -15.41 -19.49 -8.23
CA ALA A 150 -16.44 -19.77 -9.23
C ALA A 150 -15.85 -20.29 -10.56
N MET A 151 -14.59 -19.96 -10.88
CA MET A 151 -13.89 -20.38 -12.10
C MET A 151 -13.12 -21.71 -11.93
N ALA A 152 -13.07 -22.27 -10.72
CA ALA A 152 -12.31 -23.48 -10.46
C ALA A 152 -12.80 -24.66 -11.35
N PRO A 153 -11.90 -25.44 -11.99
CA PRO A 153 -12.25 -26.54 -12.86
C PRO A 153 -13.10 -27.61 -12.15
N PRO A 154 -14.01 -28.29 -12.83
CA PRO A 154 -14.79 -29.38 -12.26
C PRO A 154 -13.87 -30.48 -11.71
N GLY A 155 -14.23 -31.06 -10.54
CA GLY A 155 -13.48 -32.15 -9.92
C GLY A 155 -12.22 -31.74 -9.14
N MET A 156 -11.85 -30.46 -9.17
CA MET A 156 -10.74 -29.94 -8.36
C MET A 156 -11.20 -29.52 -6.96
N PRO A 157 -10.30 -29.56 -5.94
CA PRO A 157 -10.61 -29.03 -4.61
C PRO A 157 -11.10 -27.58 -4.69
N ARG A 158 -12.22 -27.28 -4.02
CA ARG A 158 -12.78 -25.94 -3.93
C ARG A 158 -12.81 -25.49 -2.48
N PRO A 159 -11.75 -24.85 -1.99
CA PRO A 159 -11.82 -24.24 -0.65
C PRO A 159 -12.96 -23.23 -0.60
N PRO A 160 -13.62 -23.03 0.55
CA PRO A 160 -14.54 -21.91 0.72
C PRO A 160 -13.86 -20.59 0.33
N ALA A 161 -14.58 -19.68 -0.33
CA ALA A 161 -14.03 -18.41 -0.83
C ALA A 161 -13.37 -17.60 0.30
N MET A 162 -13.93 -17.60 1.51
CA MET A 162 -13.33 -16.98 2.69
C MET A 162 -11.96 -17.58 3.03
N MET A 163 -11.81 -18.89 2.95
CA MET A 163 -10.51 -19.56 3.18
C MET A 163 -9.49 -19.17 2.11
N MET A 164 -9.92 -19.11 0.85
CA MET A 164 -9.07 -18.62 -0.25
C MET A 164 -8.63 -17.18 -0.01
N ALA A 165 -9.55 -16.29 0.39
CA ALA A 165 -9.25 -14.90 0.72
C ALA A 165 -8.20 -14.80 1.85
N LEU A 166 -8.35 -15.59 2.90
CA LEU A 166 -7.41 -15.62 4.02
C LEU A 166 -6.04 -16.19 3.63
N HIS A 167 -5.97 -17.24 2.80
CA HIS A 167 -4.70 -17.76 2.28
C HIS A 167 -3.93 -16.71 1.49
N ILE A 168 -4.63 -16.03 0.59
CA ILE A 168 -4.04 -15.02 -0.28
C ILE A 168 -3.60 -13.80 0.53
N TRP A 169 -4.45 -13.36 1.46
CA TRP A 169 -4.09 -12.27 2.35
C TRP A 169 -2.87 -12.63 3.21
N SER A 170 -2.80 -13.83 3.76
CA SER A 170 -1.65 -14.27 4.58
C SER A 170 -0.35 -14.32 3.76
N MET A 171 -0.38 -14.75 2.49
CA MET A 171 0.78 -14.70 1.59
C MET A 171 1.22 -13.26 1.35
N ALA A 172 0.32 -12.39 0.91
CA ALA A 172 0.65 -10.97 0.66
C ALA A 172 1.14 -10.25 1.91
N HIS A 173 0.50 -10.50 3.06
CA HIS A 173 0.91 -9.94 4.35
C HIS A 173 2.26 -10.47 4.82
N GLY A 174 2.50 -11.77 4.67
CA GLY A 174 3.77 -12.42 5.00
C GLY A 174 4.92 -11.85 4.17
N VAL A 175 4.74 -11.73 2.85
CA VAL A 175 5.73 -11.11 1.96
C VAL A 175 5.97 -9.64 2.33
N ALA A 176 4.90 -8.85 2.52
CA ALA A 176 5.03 -7.45 2.94
C ALA A 176 5.81 -7.31 4.25
N SER A 177 5.54 -8.16 5.23
CA SER A 177 6.23 -8.18 6.52
C SER A 177 7.70 -8.58 6.39
N LEU A 178 8.03 -9.58 5.56
CA LEU A 178 9.41 -10.03 5.32
C LEU A 178 10.28 -8.95 4.67
N PHE A 179 9.71 -8.15 3.77
CA PHE A 179 10.42 -7.10 3.04
C PHE A 179 10.26 -5.71 3.67
N GLY A 180 9.35 -5.57 4.64
CA GLY A 180 9.19 -4.35 5.42
C GLY A 180 10.36 -4.11 6.39
N ARG A 181 10.45 -2.89 6.95
CA ARG A 181 11.35 -2.49 8.06
C ARG A 181 12.84 -2.85 7.91
N GLY A 182 13.36 -2.87 6.70
CA GLY A 182 14.80 -3.06 6.47
C GLY A 182 15.34 -4.48 6.74
N ASP A 183 14.49 -5.45 7.05
CA ASP A 183 14.89 -6.83 7.28
C ASP A 183 15.35 -7.51 5.98
N ALA A 184 14.69 -7.19 4.87
CA ALA A 184 15.11 -7.63 3.53
C ALA A 184 16.49 -7.11 3.14
N ALA A 185 16.79 -5.84 3.49
CA ALA A 185 18.12 -5.27 3.26
C ALA A 185 19.21 -5.98 4.08
N ARG A 186 18.89 -6.44 5.29
CA ARG A 186 19.81 -7.24 6.13
C ARG A 186 19.99 -8.65 5.62
N ARG A 187 18.94 -9.28 5.09
CA ARG A 187 18.96 -10.70 4.67
C ARG A 187 19.41 -10.90 3.22
N LYS A 188 19.49 -9.83 2.40
CA LYS A 188 19.82 -9.89 0.96
C LYS A 188 19.05 -11.02 0.27
N LEU A 189 17.73 -10.97 0.33
CA LEU A 189 16.89 -11.97 -0.30
C LEU A 189 17.14 -12.00 -1.81
N PRO A 190 17.19 -13.19 -2.45
CA PRO A 190 17.62 -13.35 -3.84
C PRO A 190 16.56 -12.94 -4.87
N MET A 191 15.38 -12.49 -4.42
CA MET A 191 14.24 -12.13 -5.28
C MET A 191 13.51 -10.90 -4.75
N SER A 192 12.70 -10.26 -5.60
CA SER A 192 11.84 -9.15 -5.20
C SER A 192 10.61 -9.65 -4.43
N PRO A 193 9.95 -8.79 -3.62
CA PRO A 193 8.69 -9.14 -2.98
C PRO A 193 7.60 -9.48 -4.00
N GLU A 194 7.58 -8.80 -5.14
CA GLU A 194 6.65 -9.05 -6.23
C GLU A 194 6.86 -10.45 -6.84
N ASP A 195 8.12 -10.85 -7.11
CA ASP A 195 8.44 -12.18 -7.65
C ASP A 195 8.08 -13.29 -6.66
N LEU A 196 8.33 -13.07 -5.36
CA LEU A 196 7.98 -14.05 -4.34
C LEU A 196 6.47 -14.26 -4.26
N LEU A 197 5.70 -13.16 -4.16
CA LEU A 197 4.23 -13.25 -4.10
C LEU A 197 3.66 -13.89 -5.37
N GLU A 198 4.17 -13.53 -6.55
CA GLU A 198 3.74 -14.12 -7.82
C GLU A 198 3.98 -15.64 -7.82
N ALA A 199 5.16 -16.09 -7.40
CA ALA A 199 5.47 -17.52 -7.31
C ALA A 199 4.54 -18.26 -6.33
N GLU A 200 4.28 -17.71 -5.16
CA GLU A 200 3.36 -18.28 -4.16
C GLU A 200 1.94 -18.40 -4.71
N VAL A 201 1.43 -17.34 -5.31
CA VAL A 201 0.08 -17.31 -5.92
C VAL A 201 -0.03 -18.30 -7.07
N LEU A 202 0.97 -18.38 -7.95
CA LEU A 202 0.98 -19.34 -9.05
C LEU A 202 0.97 -20.79 -8.56
N ILE A 203 1.76 -21.12 -7.54
CA ILE A 203 1.77 -22.46 -6.94
C ILE A 203 0.39 -22.77 -6.33
N TYR A 204 -0.21 -21.80 -5.62
CA TYR A 204 -1.52 -21.93 -5.02
C TYR A 204 -2.62 -22.17 -6.07
N LEU A 205 -2.65 -21.36 -7.14
CA LEU A 205 -3.62 -21.49 -8.22
C LEU A 205 -3.46 -22.82 -8.97
N ARG A 206 -2.23 -23.29 -9.24
CA ARG A 206 -1.96 -24.60 -9.82
C ARG A 206 -2.50 -25.73 -8.95
N GLY A 207 -2.30 -25.64 -7.64
CA GLY A 207 -2.87 -26.60 -6.68
C GLY A 207 -4.40 -26.68 -6.73
N LEU A 208 -5.07 -25.61 -7.16
CA LEU A 208 -6.52 -25.55 -7.39
C LEU A 208 -6.93 -25.89 -8.82
N GLY A 209 -5.96 -26.31 -9.69
CA GLY A 209 -6.22 -26.71 -11.07
C GLY A 209 -6.40 -25.58 -12.08
N PHE A 210 -6.06 -24.35 -11.70
CA PHE A 210 -6.07 -23.23 -12.66
C PHE A 210 -4.92 -23.38 -13.66
N PRO A 211 -5.17 -23.16 -14.97
CA PRO A 211 -4.10 -23.07 -15.95
C PRO A 211 -3.25 -21.83 -15.67
N THR A 212 -1.98 -22.03 -15.43
CA THR A 212 -1.01 -20.96 -15.13
C THR A 212 0.03 -20.81 -16.24
N ASP A 213 -0.17 -21.48 -17.39
CA ASP A 213 0.70 -21.38 -18.55
C ASP A 213 0.46 -20.07 -19.31
N ARG A 214 0.66 -18.94 -18.60
CA ARG A 214 0.78 -17.66 -19.26
C ARG A 214 2.16 -17.59 -19.91
N ARG A 215 2.19 -17.49 -21.25
CA ARG A 215 3.38 -16.97 -21.90
C ARG A 215 3.64 -15.59 -21.28
N PRO A 216 4.88 -15.31 -20.79
CA PRO A 216 5.21 -13.97 -20.36
C PRO A 216 4.84 -13.01 -21.51
N GLU A 217 4.12 -11.95 -21.19
CA GLU A 217 3.89 -10.89 -22.17
C GLU A 217 5.24 -10.52 -22.78
N PRO A 218 5.35 -10.45 -24.12
CA PRO A 218 6.60 -10.04 -24.74
C PRO A 218 6.95 -8.67 -24.14
N LYS A 219 8.14 -8.60 -23.52
CA LYS A 219 8.69 -7.36 -22.98
C LYS A 219 8.48 -6.28 -24.04
N PRO A 220 7.85 -5.11 -23.74
CA PRO A 220 7.64 -4.09 -24.75
C PRO A 220 8.95 -3.85 -25.47
N ALA A 221 8.91 -3.96 -26.81
CA ALA A 221 10.08 -3.77 -27.63
C ALA A 221 10.72 -2.44 -27.22
N GLY A 222 11.97 -2.48 -26.78
CA GLY A 222 12.70 -1.28 -26.45
C GLY A 222 12.62 -0.29 -27.61
N PRO A 223 12.76 1.01 -27.37
CA PRO A 223 12.75 1.99 -28.43
C PRO A 223 13.71 1.54 -29.52
N PRO A 224 13.36 1.72 -30.82
CA PRO A 224 14.21 1.32 -31.92
C PRO A 224 15.60 1.92 -31.73
N PRO A 225 16.67 1.20 -32.10
CA PRO A 225 18.03 1.71 -31.94
C PRO A 225 18.13 3.05 -32.67
N VAL A 226 18.57 4.06 -31.95
CA VAL A 226 18.86 5.39 -32.51
C VAL A 226 19.92 5.19 -33.60
N PRO A 227 19.65 5.59 -34.84
CA PRO A 227 20.67 5.46 -35.90
C PRO A 227 21.93 6.26 -35.51
N PRO A 228 23.11 5.76 -35.79
CA PRO A 228 24.35 6.44 -35.41
C PRO A 228 24.34 7.86 -36.00
N SER A 229 24.44 8.84 -35.11
CA SER A 229 24.61 10.24 -35.46
C SER A 229 25.91 10.39 -36.24
N GLY A 230 25.82 10.59 -37.55
CA GLY A 230 27.03 10.82 -38.34
C GLY A 230 27.05 10.38 -39.80
N ALA A 231 25.93 9.94 -40.39
CA ALA A 231 25.92 9.76 -41.86
C ALA A 231 25.59 11.11 -42.52
N PRO A 232 26.46 11.66 -43.38
CA PRO A 232 26.15 12.87 -44.14
C PRO A 232 24.99 12.61 -45.11
N PRO A 233 24.13 13.57 -45.38
CA PRO A 233 23.02 13.41 -46.32
C PRO A 233 23.61 13.15 -47.75
N SER A 234 23.25 12.01 -48.32
CA SER A 234 23.48 11.72 -49.72
C SER A 234 22.60 12.66 -50.55
N GLY A 235 23.15 13.75 -50.99
CA GLY A 235 22.47 14.70 -51.89
C GLY A 235 22.30 14.09 -53.30
N PRO A 236 21.18 14.45 -54.00
CA PRO A 236 20.89 13.93 -55.34
C PRO A 236 21.51 14.83 -56.43
N TRP A 237 22.81 14.83 -56.56
CA TRP A 237 23.43 15.46 -57.75
C TRP A 237 24.67 14.66 -58.17
N GLY A 238 24.44 13.79 -59.17
CA GLY A 238 25.56 13.19 -59.94
C GLY A 238 26.30 14.27 -60.65
N THR A 239 27.64 14.16 -60.67
CA THR A 239 28.52 14.92 -61.62
C THR A 239 28.83 14.07 -62.78
N PRO A 240 28.75 14.60 -64.01
CA PRO A 240 29.33 13.94 -65.19
C PRO A 240 30.80 14.40 -65.43
N LYS A 241 31.54 13.48 -65.95
CA LYS A 241 32.84 13.47 -66.63
C LYS A 241 34.03 13.04 -65.79
#